data_cc16a0ab0b05683773ca17fc2e770c8c
#
_entry.id   cc16a0ab0b05683773ca17fc2e770c8c
#
_cell.length_a   1.000
_cell.length_b   1.000
_cell.length_c   1.000
_cell.angle_alpha   90.00
_cell.angle_beta   90.00
_cell.angle_gamma   90.00
#
_symmetry.space_group_name_H-M   'P 1'
#
loop_
_entity.id
_entity.type
_entity.pdbx_description
1 polymer ?
#
loop_
_entity_poly.entity_id
_entity_poly.type
_entity_poly.pdbx_seq_one_letter_code
_entity_poly.pdbx_strand_id
1 'polypeptide(L)'
;AVSAGDLSTLPDIFLMQDYSFHKDVANYPEIFTELTDSGIDSSQFSGGKLADSTVDGKHYGIPFDNGATIMAIRSDMVEKAGLTVEDFKDTTWSEFMELAKKVVDANGVPMLTSSGGSEIVIEMLQSAGASPMQDGEVKLVDNAALKKAIEVYKQLIEEGIMVDYTDWDQYIASMNKGEAAGVIQGCWIMSSIQAAEDQSGEWAIVNMPALDEIDGATNYANCGGASWAVSSNCKNTELAFDFLNATFGSSVDLYDELLPNAGVIASYLPAAASDAYGEASEFYGGQAVYKDIVEFAGDVPGIDYGAYYSDIRSALTDV
;
A
#
# COMPACT_ATOMS: atom_id res chain seq x y z
N ALA A 1 25.95 3.67 2.52
CA ALA A 1 26.35 4.17 3.85
C ALA A 1 26.41 2.99 4.83
N VAL A 2 25.30 2.37 5.17
CA VAL A 2 25.15 1.33 6.21
C VAL A 2 26.07 0.13 6.00
N SER A 3 26.03 -0.50 4.83
CA SER A 3 26.89 -1.66 4.50
C SER A 3 28.39 -1.36 4.51
N ALA A 4 28.77 -0.09 4.42
CA ALA A 4 30.16 0.36 4.49
C ALA A 4 30.58 0.80 5.92
N GLY A 5 29.67 0.73 6.90
CA GLY A 5 29.92 1.18 8.29
C GLY A 5 30.09 2.70 8.45
N ASP A 6 29.75 3.49 7.40
CA ASP A 6 29.83 4.95 7.44
C ASP A 6 28.43 5.54 7.65
N LEU A 7 28.10 5.85 8.89
CA LEU A 7 26.83 6.46 9.27
C LEU A 7 26.81 7.99 9.15
N SER A 8 27.98 8.61 8.85
CA SER A 8 28.13 10.07 8.83
C SER A 8 27.29 10.75 7.73
N THR A 9 26.84 9.99 6.74
CA THR A 9 26.02 10.47 5.62
C THR A 9 24.51 10.24 5.83
N LEU A 10 24.12 9.58 6.92
CA LEU A 10 22.71 9.42 7.24
C LEU A 10 22.14 10.75 7.78
N PRO A 11 20.95 11.16 7.33
CA PRO A 11 20.25 12.29 7.93
C PRO A 11 19.86 11.99 9.39
N ASP A 12 19.62 13.02 10.18
CA ASP A 12 19.18 12.87 11.57
C ASP A 12 17.81 12.19 11.67
N ILE A 13 16.89 12.52 10.74
CA ILE A 13 15.56 11.92 10.58
C ILE A 13 15.47 11.40 9.15
N PHE A 14 14.97 10.19 8.98
CA PHE A 14 14.77 9.59 7.65
C PHE A 14 13.49 8.77 7.57
N LEU A 15 12.88 8.77 6.39
CA LEU A 15 11.71 7.97 6.10
C LEU A 15 12.14 6.57 5.67
N MET A 16 11.47 5.55 6.18
CA MET A 16 11.75 4.16 5.87
C MET A 16 10.45 3.38 5.64
N GLN A 17 10.45 2.51 4.66
CA GLN A 17 9.31 1.64 4.38
C GLN A 17 9.08 0.66 5.54
N ASP A 18 7.84 0.48 5.91
CA ASP A 18 7.45 -0.29 7.11
C ASP A 18 7.98 -1.72 7.09
N TYR A 19 7.88 -2.41 5.96
CA TYR A 19 8.37 -3.79 5.82
C TYR A 19 9.89 -3.97 5.99
N SER A 20 10.64 -2.87 6.02
CA SER A 20 12.10 -2.90 6.18
C SER A 20 12.55 -2.85 7.64
N PHE A 21 11.70 -2.35 8.56
CA PHE A 21 12.12 -2.14 9.96
C PHE A 21 12.62 -3.40 10.65
N HIS A 22 11.87 -4.50 10.55
CA HIS A 22 12.24 -5.76 11.20
C HIS A 22 13.61 -6.27 10.74
N LYS A 23 13.88 -6.22 9.42
CA LYS A 23 15.17 -6.62 8.86
C LYS A 23 16.28 -5.68 9.26
N ASP A 24 16.06 -4.38 9.09
CA ASP A 24 17.14 -3.40 9.22
C ASP A 24 17.49 -3.13 10.70
N VAL A 25 16.51 -3.10 11.60
CA VAL A 25 16.77 -2.98 13.04
C VAL A 25 17.45 -4.23 13.59
N ALA A 26 17.05 -5.43 13.14
CA ALA A 26 17.69 -6.68 13.58
C ALA A 26 19.16 -6.80 13.12
N ASN A 27 19.45 -6.33 11.90
CA ASN A 27 20.81 -6.46 11.33
C ASN A 27 21.73 -5.27 11.67
N TYR A 28 21.17 -4.10 11.92
CA TYR A 28 21.91 -2.84 12.11
C TYR A 28 21.32 -1.99 13.26
N PRO A 29 21.14 -2.55 14.47
CA PRO A 29 20.49 -1.85 15.57
C PRO A 29 21.23 -0.55 15.96
N GLU A 30 22.53 -0.47 15.67
CA GLU A 30 23.35 0.70 15.94
C GLU A 30 23.01 1.93 15.10
N ILE A 31 22.18 1.80 14.05
CA ILE A 31 21.75 2.90 13.19
C ILE A 31 20.60 3.68 13.81
N PHE A 32 19.76 2.99 14.57
CA PHE A 32 18.47 3.50 15.01
C PHE A 32 18.51 4.03 16.43
N THR A 33 17.79 5.12 16.66
CA THR A 33 17.44 5.57 18.01
C THR A 33 16.10 4.97 18.40
N GLU A 34 16.02 4.39 19.60
CA GLU A 34 14.75 3.90 20.15
C GLU A 34 13.83 5.08 20.48
N LEU A 35 12.55 4.98 20.09
CA LEU A 35 11.53 6.01 20.20
C LEU A 35 10.49 5.73 21.29
N THR A 36 10.58 4.62 22.01
CA THR A 36 9.59 4.21 23.03
C THR A 36 9.35 5.29 24.08
N ASP A 37 10.40 5.96 24.52
CA ASP A 37 10.34 7.03 25.52
C ASP A 37 10.45 8.44 24.91
N SER A 38 10.15 8.61 23.61
CA SER A 38 10.24 9.90 22.90
C SER A 38 9.20 10.94 23.32
N GLY A 39 8.18 10.54 24.09
CA GLY A 39 7.05 11.40 24.44
C GLY A 39 5.95 11.46 23.38
N ILE A 40 6.11 10.77 22.25
CA ILE A 40 5.07 10.63 21.22
C ILE A 40 4.06 9.60 21.70
N ASP A 41 2.76 9.94 21.64
CA ASP A 41 1.68 9.06 22.07
C ASP A 41 1.40 7.98 21.01
N SER A 42 2.00 6.81 21.18
CA SER A 42 1.85 5.67 20.29
C SER A 42 0.41 5.14 20.19
N SER A 43 -0.45 5.42 21.18
CA SER A 43 -1.87 5.03 21.16
C SER A 43 -2.71 5.77 20.11
N GLN A 44 -2.16 6.84 19.54
CA GLN A 44 -2.79 7.62 18.47
C GLN A 44 -2.56 7.04 17.08
N PHE A 45 -1.92 5.89 16.96
CA PHE A 45 -1.69 5.19 15.70
C PHE A 45 -2.37 3.82 15.71
N SER A 46 -2.71 3.28 14.53
CA SER A 46 -3.26 1.93 14.46
C SER A 46 -2.23 0.90 14.95
N GLY A 47 -2.71 -0.13 15.64
CA GLY A 47 -1.82 -1.16 16.21
C GLY A 47 -1.01 -1.90 15.14
N GLY A 48 -1.58 -2.11 13.95
CA GLY A 48 -0.88 -2.73 12.81
C GLY A 48 0.30 -1.88 12.34
N LYS A 49 0.06 -0.60 12.07
CA LYS A 49 1.12 0.33 11.62
C LYS A 49 2.23 0.51 12.66
N LEU A 50 1.86 0.57 13.93
CA LEU A 50 2.85 0.66 15.01
C LEU A 50 3.68 -0.63 15.13
N ALA A 51 3.06 -1.80 14.92
CA ALA A 51 3.74 -3.09 14.95
C ALA A 51 4.81 -3.20 13.86
N ASP A 52 4.58 -2.64 12.68
CA ASP A 52 5.52 -2.67 11.55
C ASP A 52 6.89 -2.05 11.91
N SER A 53 6.92 -1.01 12.74
CA SER A 53 8.14 -0.35 13.21
C SER A 53 8.53 -0.69 14.65
N THR A 54 7.91 -1.74 15.22
CA THR A 54 8.21 -2.25 16.57
C THR A 54 9.01 -3.54 16.48
N VAL A 55 10.22 -3.56 17.04
CA VAL A 55 11.09 -4.73 17.07
C VAL A 55 11.44 -5.04 18.52
N ASP A 56 11.25 -6.30 18.96
CA ASP A 56 11.48 -6.75 20.33
C ASP A 56 10.79 -5.88 21.41
N GLY A 57 9.59 -5.39 21.09
CA GLY A 57 8.77 -4.55 21.97
C GLY A 57 9.22 -3.09 22.09
N LYS A 58 10.14 -2.65 21.25
CA LYS A 58 10.67 -1.28 21.19
C LYS A 58 10.27 -0.60 19.90
N HIS A 59 9.85 0.66 19.96
CA HIS A 59 9.50 1.45 18.80
C HIS A 59 10.74 2.08 18.18
N TYR A 60 10.91 1.93 16.87
CA TYR A 60 11.99 2.51 16.08
C TYR A 60 11.51 3.44 14.98
N GLY A 61 10.20 3.51 14.77
CA GLY A 61 9.57 4.40 13.80
C GLY A 61 8.29 5.03 14.33
N ILE A 62 8.01 6.24 13.85
CA ILE A 62 6.71 6.91 14.01
C ILE A 62 5.94 6.72 12.72
N PRO A 63 4.78 6.04 12.75
CA PRO A 63 3.97 5.83 11.55
C PRO A 63 3.65 7.16 10.86
N PHE A 64 3.83 7.20 9.54
CA PHE A 64 3.62 8.40 8.74
C PHE A 64 2.37 8.28 7.87
N ASP A 65 2.39 7.37 6.88
CA ASP A 65 1.31 7.20 5.93
C ASP A 65 0.79 5.76 5.90
N ASN A 66 -0.39 5.59 5.33
CA ASN A 66 -0.95 4.29 5.00
C ASN A 66 -0.68 3.95 3.53
N GLY A 67 -0.45 2.67 3.27
CA GLY A 67 -0.36 2.11 1.93
C GLY A 67 -1.54 1.20 1.58
N ALA A 68 -2.75 1.48 2.12
CA ALA A 68 -3.91 0.64 1.84
C ALA A 68 -4.06 0.39 0.34
N THR A 69 -4.21 -0.88 -0.04
CA THR A 69 -4.40 -1.26 -1.44
C THR A 69 -5.78 -0.83 -1.90
N ILE A 70 -5.81 -0.18 -3.06
CA ILE A 70 -7.03 0.21 -3.76
C ILE A 70 -7.08 -0.45 -5.13
N MET A 71 -8.29 -0.67 -5.63
CA MET A 71 -8.52 -0.89 -7.05
C MET A 71 -9.11 0.40 -7.62
N ALA A 72 -8.30 1.14 -8.38
CA ALA A 72 -8.75 2.29 -9.13
C ALA A 72 -9.14 1.85 -10.54
N ILE A 73 -10.37 2.20 -10.98
CA ILE A 73 -10.93 1.77 -12.26
C ILE A 73 -11.56 2.94 -13.03
N ARG A 74 -11.46 2.89 -14.35
CA ARG A 74 -12.10 3.82 -15.27
C ARG A 74 -13.60 3.56 -15.32
N SER A 75 -14.39 4.41 -14.67
CA SER A 75 -15.83 4.31 -14.60
C SER A 75 -16.49 4.38 -15.98
N ASP A 76 -15.99 5.22 -16.89
CA ASP A 76 -16.46 5.34 -18.27
C ASP A 76 -16.25 4.06 -19.09
N MET A 77 -15.11 3.37 -18.90
CA MET A 77 -14.82 2.09 -19.56
C MET A 77 -15.69 0.95 -19.00
N VAL A 78 -15.96 0.98 -17.69
CA VAL A 78 -16.87 0.05 -17.01
C VAL A 78 -18.30 0.24 -17.53
N GLU A 79 -18.78 1.48 -17.60
CA GLU A 79 -20.11 1.80 -18.13
C GLU A 79 -20.27 1.38 -19.61
N LYS A 80 -19.24 1.56 -20.42
CA LYS A 80 -19.24 1.12 -21.82
C LYS A 80 -19.39 -0.40 -21.96
N ALA A 81 -18.94 -1.16 -20.97
CA ALA A 81 -19.14 -2.61 -20.88
C ALA A 81 -20.54 -3.01 -20.35
N GLY A 82 -21.40 -2.03 -20.04
CA GLY A 82 -22.73 -2.25 -19.48
C GLY A 82 -22.72 -2.64 -18.00
N LEU A 83 -21.66 -2.29 -17.29
CA LEU A 83 -21.43 -2.55 -15.86
C LEU A 83 -21.44 -1.23 -15.08
N THR A 84 -21.43 -1.35 -13.76
CA THR A 84 -21.28 -0.24 -12.83
C THR A 84 -20.04 -0.45 -11.95
N VAL A 85 -19.50 0.61 -11.36
CA VAL A 85 -18.38 0.52 -10.39
C VAL A 85 -18.74 -0.38 -9.21
N GLU A 86 -20.00 -0.35 -8.75
CA GLU A 86 -20.47 -1.15 -7.63
C GLU A 86 -20.43 -2.67 -7.91
N ASP A 87 -20.49 -3.09 -9.18
CA ASP A 87 -20.34 -4.52 -9.54
C ASP A 87 -18.96 -5.08 -9.19
N PHE A 88 -17.95 -4.23 -9.04
CA PHE A 88 -16.56 -4.62 -8.72
C PHE A 88 -16.26 -4.62 -7.23
N LYS A 89 -17.15 -4.11 -6.38
CA LYS A 89 -16.96 -4.03 -4.96
C LYS A 89 -17.18 -5.39 -4.29
N ASP A 90 -16.36 -5.71 -3.31
CA ASP A 90 -16.44 -6.93 -2.51
C ASP A 90 -16.45 -8.24 -3.33
N THR A 91 -15.82 -8.23 -4.51
CA THR A 91 -15.73 -9.40 -5.37
C THR A 91 -14.65 -10.37 -4.91
N THR A 92 -14.78 -11.64 -5.33
CA THR A 92 -13.66 -12.57 -5.39
C THR A 92 -12.88 -12.39 -6.70
N TRP A 93 -11.67 -12.96 -6.79
CA TRP A 93 -10.90 -12.91 -8.04
C TRP A 93 -11.60 -13.59 -9.21
N SER A 94 -12.35 -14.69 -8.96
CA SER A 94 -13.13 -15.35 -10.00
C SER A 94 -14.24 -14.45 -10.53
N GLU A 95 -15.01 -13.81 -9.65
CA GLU A 95 -16.06 -12.86 -10.02
C GLU A 95 -15.48 -11.64 -10.73
N PHE A 96 -14.38 -11.08 -10.22
CA PHE A 96 -13.67 -9.98 -10.87
C PHE A 96 -13.27 -10.34 -12.31
N MET A 97 -12.66 -11.51 -12.54
CA MET A 97 -12.22 -11.91 -13.88
C MET A 97 -13.38 -12.01 -14.87
N GLU A 98 -14.56 -12.48 -14.44
CA GLU A 98 -15.77 -12.51 -15.28
C GLU A 98 -16.26 -11.10 -15.67
N LEU A 99 -16.16 -10.13 -14.77
CA LEU A 99 -16.47 -8.73 -15.04
C LEU A 99 -15.39 -8.08 -15.92
N ALA A 100 -14.12 -8.31 -15.59
CA ALA A 100 -12.96 -7.78 -16.30
C ALA A 100 -12.96 -8.15 -17.79
N LYS A 101 -13.31 -9.40 -18.13
CA LYS A 101 -13.43 -9.85 -19.52
C LYS A 101 -14.42 -8.99 -20.33
N LYS A 102 -15.55 -8.61 -19.72
CA LYS A 102 -16.54 -7.74 -20.39
C LYS A 102 -15.97 -6.35 -20.65
N VAL A 103 -15.18 -5.81 -19.70
CA VAL A 103 -14.50 -4.52 -19.86
C VAL A 103 -13.45 -4.58 -20.96
N VAL A 104 -12.64 -5.64 -21.00
CA VAL A 104 -11.63 -5.90 -22.04
C VAL A 104 -12.30 -5.99 -23.41
N ASP A 105 -13.36 -6.80 -23.54
CA ASP A 105 -14.10 -6.99 -24.80
C ASP A 105 -14.72 -5.69 -25.33
N ALA A 106 -15.25 -4.85 -24.43
CA ALA A 106 -15.89 -3.61 -24.80
C ALA A 106 -14.92 -2.49 -25.19
N ASN A 107 -13.72 -2.48 -24.58
CA ASN A 107 -12.76 -1.39 -24.71
C ASN A 107 -11.53 -1.73 -25.57
N GLY A 108 -11.18 -3.01 -25.67
CA GLY A 108 -9.99 -3.45 -26.41
C GLY A 108 -8.65 -3.16 -25.71
N VAL A 109 -8.69 -2.89 -24.40
CA VAL A 109 -7.53 -2.69 -23.53
C VAL A 109 -7.63 -3.63 -22.34
N PRO A 110 -6.50 -3.98 -21.68
CA PRO A 110 -6.52 -4.76 -20.44
C PRO A 110 -7.34 -4.08 -19.34
N MET A 111 -7.97 -4.89 -18.47
CA MET A 111 -8.64 -4.36 -17.27
C MET A 111 -7.65 -3.78 -16.28
N LEU A 112 -6.50 -4.43 -16.09
CA LEU A 112 -5.48 -4.01 -15.12
C LEU A 112 -4.13 -3.77 -15.79
N THR A 113 -3.38 -2.85 -15.19
CA THR A 113 -1.95 -2.68 -15.40
C THR A 113 -1.19 -2.93 -14.09
N SER A 114 0.03 -3.44 -14.16
CA SER A 114 0.87 -3.74 -13.02
C SER A 114 2.31 -3.31 -13.27
N SER A 115 3.06 -2.98 -12.21
CA SER A 115 4.50 -2.67 -12.25
C SER A 115 5.38 -3.86 -11.90
N GLY A 116 4.82 -5.07 -11.93
CA GLY A 116 5.48 -6.33 -11.64
C GLY A 116 4.64 -7.24 -10.74
N GLY A 117 4.60 -8.51 -11.11
CA GLY A 117 3.73 -9.50 -10.48
C GLY A 117 3.96 -9.73 -8.99
N SER A 118 5.17 -9.44 -8.49
CA SER A 118 5.46 -9.65 -7.06
C SER A 118 4.60 -8.79 -6.14
N GLU A 119 4.23 -7.57 -6.54
CA GLU A 119 3.42 -6.69 -5.68
C GLU A 119 2.01 -7.23 -5.54
N ILE A 120 1.29 -7.46 -6.64
CA ILE A 120 -0.08 -7.96 -6.60
C ILE A 120 -0.19 -9.35 -5.95
N VAL A 121 0.81 -10.23 -6.15
CA VAL A 121 0.84 -11.54 -5.47
C VAL A 121 0.97 -11.38 -3.95
N ILE A 122 1.79 -10.45 -3.48
CA ILE A 122 1.95 -10.16 -2.06
C ILE A 122 0.67 -9.50 -1.48
N GLU A 123 0.03 -8.61 -2.22
CA GLU A 123 -1.24 -8.00 -1.81
C GLU A 123 -2.34 -9.07 -1.64
N MET A 124 -2.47 -9.98 -2.61
CA MET A 124 -3.38 -11.14 -2.50
C MET A 124 -3.06 -12.02 -1.29
N LEU A 125 -1.77 -12.26 -1.03
CA LEU A 125 -1.33 -13.08 0.10
C LEU A 125 -1.71 -12.40 1.43
N GLN A 126 -1.44 -11.10 1.55
CA GLN A 126 -1.80 -10.32 2.74
C GLN A 126 -3.32 -10.25 2.94
N SER A 127 -4.10 -10.03 1.88
CA SER A 127 -5.56 -10.00 1.97
C SER A 127 -6.16 -11.29 2.54
N ALA A 128 -5.44 -12.39 2.40
CA ALA A 128 -5.78 -13.69 3.02
C ALA A 128 -5.24 -13.85 4.46
N GLY A 129 -4.69 -12.80 5.08
CA GLY A 129 -4.06 -12.88 6.39
C GLY A 129 -2.84 -13.82 6.42
N ALA A 130 -2.26 -14.10 5.24
CA ALA A 130 -1.13 -15.00 5.09
C ALA A 130 0.15 -14.20 4.81
N SER A 131 1.27 -14.77 5.25
CA SER A 131 2.60 -14.21 5.03
C SER A 131 3.50 -15.25 4.38
N PRO A 132 4.52 -14.85 3.62
CA PRO A 132 5.60 -15.74 3.22
C PRO A 132 6.51 -16.11 4.38
N MET A 133 6.30 -15.49 5.54
CA MET A 133 7.00 -15.74 6.81
C MET A 133 6.02 -16.28 7.84
N GLN A 134 6.45 -17.21 8.68
CA GLN A 134 5.69 -17.70 9.82
C GLN A 134 6.64 -18.12 10.94
N ASP A 135 6.44 -17.57 12.13
CA ASP A 135 7.30 -17.82 13.30
C ASP A 135 8.79 -17.58 13.02
N GLY A 136 9.12 -16.55 12.22
CA GLY A 136 10.49 -16.20 11.82
C GLY A 136 11.11 -17.09 10.74
N GLU A 137 10.36 -18.07 10.20
CA GLU A 137 10.81 -18.96 9.13
C GLU A 137 10.11 -18.66 7.80
N VAL A 138 10.80 -18.93 6.69
CA VAL A 138 10.24 -18.81 5.33
C VAL A 138 9.27 -19.97 5.06
N LYS A 139 8.02 -19.65 4.70
CA LYS A 139 6.93 -20.60 4.39
C LYS A 139 6.37 -20.35 2.99
N LEU A 140 7.02 -20.88 1.98
CA LEU A 140 6.60 -20.74 0.57
C LEU A 140 5.90 -22.01 0.05
N VAL A 141 6.48 -23.19 0.32
CA VAL A 141 6.08 -24.46 -0.35
C VAL A 141 4.69 -24.93 0.07
N ASP A 142 4.35 -24.82 1.34
CA ASP A 142 3.06 -25.29 1.90
C ASP A 142 2.07 -24.15 2.16
N ASN A 143 2.26 -23.00 1.48
CA ASN A 143 1.41 -21.82 1.61
C ASN A 143 0.31 -21.86 0.53
N ALA A 144 -0.89 -22.29 0.92
CA ALA A 144 -2.03 -22.39 -0.01
C ALA A 144 -2.44 -21.05 -0.59
N ALA A 145 -2.41 -19.97 0.20
CA ALA A 145 -2.75 -18.64 -0.26
C ALA A 145 -1.75 -18.12 -1.30
N LEU A 146 -0.44 -18.33 -1.08
CA LEU A 146 0.60 -17.96 -2.05
C LEU A 146 0.44 -18.73 -3.36
N LYS A 147 0.18 -20.04 -3.28
CA LYS A 147 -0.08 -20.85 -4.48
C LYS A 147 -1.28 -20.32 -5.26
N LYS A 148 -2.38 -20.02 -4.57
CA LYS A 148 -3.60 -19.49 -5.20
C LYS A 148 -3.33 -18.09 -5.81
N ALA A 149 -2.60 -17.22 -5.12
CA ALA A 149 -2.22 -15.89 -5.63
C ALA A 149 -1.41 -15.98 -6.93
N ILE A 150 -0.43 -16.89 -6.99
CA ILE A 150 0.36 -17.13 -8.22
C ILE A 150 -0.53 -17.70 -9.35
N GLU A 151 -1.46 -18.60 -9.04
CA GLU A 151 -2.41 -19.13 -10.02
C GLU A 151 -3.31 -18.02 -10.59
N VAL A 152 -3.84 -17.14 -9.74
CA VAL A 152 -4.65 -15.99 -10.15
C VAL A 152 -3.82 -15.03 -11.02
N TYR A 153 -2.62 -14.65 -10.57
CA TYR A 153 -1.72 -13.79 -11.34
C TYR A 153 -1.46 -14.34 -12.75
N LYS A 154 -1.09 -15.62 -12.82
CA LYS A 154 -0.86 -16.29 -14.10
C LYS A 154 -2.09 -16.25 -15.00
N GLN A 155 -3.27 -16.50 -14.45
CA GLN A 155 -4.52 -16.46 -15.21
C GLN A 155 -4.83 -15.05 -15.72
N LEU A 156 -4.62 -14.00 -14.91
CA LEU A 156 -4.80 -12.61 -15.34
C LEU A 156 -3.95 -12.25 -16.57
N ILE A 157 -2.71 -12.72 -16.61
CA ILE A 157 -1.79 -12.50 -17.75
C ILE A 157 -2.20 -13.36 -18.95
N GLU A 158 -2.41 -14.67 -18.77
CA GLU A 158 -2.74 -15.61 -19.86
C GLU A 158 -4.06 -15.26 -20.57
N GLU A 159 -5.04 -14.71 -19.84
CA GLU A 159 -6.33 -14.29 -20.39
C GLU A 159 -6.33 -12.83 -20.91
N GLY A 160 -5.19 -12.13 -20.82
CA GLY A 160 -5.07 -10.74 -21.28
C GLY A 160 -5.88 -9.73 -20.45
N ILE A 161 -6.25 -10.11 -19.23
CA ILE A 161 -6.95 -9.22 -18.29
C ILE A 161 -5.98 -8.20 -17.70
N MET A 162 -4.74 -8.58 -17.50
CA MET A 162 -3.70 -7.73 -16.94
C MET A 162 -2.47 -7.68 -17.84
N VAL A 163 -1.80 -6.52 -17.86
CA VAL A 163 -0.50 -6.32 -18.49
C VAL A 163 0.52 -5.87 -17.45
N ASP A 164 1.70 -6.47 -17.49
CA ASP A 164 2.83 -6.08 -16.65
C ASP A 164 3.83 -5.23 -17.40
N TYR A 165 4.30 -4.18 -16.73
CA TYR A 165 5.41 -3.36 -17.19
C TYR A 165 6.58 -3.48 -16.21
N THR A 166 7.79 -3.62 -16.75
CA THR A 166 9.03 -3.60 -15.96
C THR A 166 9.59 -2.19 -15.81
N ASP A 167 9.09 -1.25 -16.60
CA ASP A 167 9.47 0.16 -16.61
C ASP A 167 8.37 1.00 -15.95
N TRP A 168 8.77 1.78 -14.95
CA TRP A 168 7.84 2.59 -14.16
C TRP A 168 7.11 3.64 -15.00
N ASP A 169 7.82 4.31 -15.91
CA ASP A 169 7.23 5.37 -16.74
C ASP A 169 6.20 4.79 -17.71
N GLN A 170 6.43 3.58 -18.23
CA GLN A 170 5.45 2.87 -19.08
C GLN A 170 4.23 2.44 -18.29
N TYR A 171 4.43 1.95 -17.07
CA TYR A 171 3.34 1.59 -16.16
C TYR A 171 2.42 2.79 -15.90
N ILE A 172 2.98 3.93 -15.48
CA ILE A 172 2.21 5.16 -15.25
C ILE A 172 1.55 5.65 -16.55
N ALA A 173 2.28 5.61 -17.67
CA ALA A 173 1.76 6.03 -18.96
C ALA A 173 0.56 5.19 -19.42
N SER A 174 0.51 3.90 -19.07
CA SER A 174 -0.60 3.02 -19.47
C SER A 174 -1.94 3.47 -18.87
N MET A 175 -1.94 3.97 -17.63
CA MET A 175 -3.11 4.56 -16.98
C MET A 175 -3.45 5.93 -17.60
N ASN A 176 -2.45 6.81 -17.69
CA ASN A 176 -2.64 8.20 -18.10
C ASN A 176 -3.02 8.36 -19.59
N LYS A 177 -2.78 7.33 -20.40
CA LYS A 177 -3.21 7.28 -21.82
C LYS A 177 -4.46 6.44 -22.08
N GLY A 178 -5.03 5.84 -21.01
CA GLY A 178 -6.17 4.94 -21.15
C GLY A 178 -5.83 3.63 -21.89
N GLU A 179 -4.58 3.17 -21.79
CA GLU A 179 -4.12 1.89 -22.35
C GLU A 179 -4.45 0.70 -21.42
N ALA A 180 -4.96 0.98 -20.21
CA ALA A 180 -5.55 0.03 -19.28
C ALA A 180 -6.77 0.67 -18.59
N ALA A 181 -7.75 -0.16 -18.21
CA ALA A 181 -8.99 0.30 -17.58
C ALA A 181 -8.87 0.48 -16.06
N GLY A 182 -7.78 0.05 -15.44
CA GLY A 182 -7.59 0.16 -13.99
C GLY A 182 -6.24 -0.34 -13.49
N VAL A 183 -6.10 -0.26 -12.19
CA VAL A 183 -4.89 -0.67 -11.46
C VAL A 183 -5.27 -1.12 -10.04
N ILE A 184 -4.57 -2.13 -9.52
CA ILE A 184 -4.56 -2.48 -8.09
C ILE A 184 -3.19 -2.11 -7.57
N GLN A 185 -3.15 -1.23 -6.55
CA GLN A 185 -1.91 -0.71 -5.99
C GLN A 185 -2.17 -0.01 -4.66
N GLY A 186 -1.13 0.28 -3.89
CA GLY A 186 -1.24 1.16 -2.72
C GLY A 186 -1.84 2.52 -3.09
N CYS A 187 -2.60 3.11 -2.18
CA CYS A 187 -3.37 4.35 -2.42
C CYS A 187 -2.51 5.53 -2.89
N TRP A 188 -1.20 5.51 -2.68
CA TRP A 188 -0.25 6.49 -3.18
C TRP A 188 -0.22 6.61 -4.71
N ILE A 189 -0.72 5.59 -5.46
CA ILE A 189 -0.82 5.64 -6.93
C ILE A 189 -1.77 6.74 -7.42
N MET A 190 -2.69 7.20 -6.56
CA MET A 190 -3.68 8.23 -6.90
C MET A 190 -3.04 9.49 -7.47
N SER A 191 -1.91 9.94 -6.92
CA SER A 191 -1.21 11.13 -7.41
C SER A 191 -0.73 10.97 -8.86
N SER A 192 -0.32 9.75 -9.23
CA SER A 192 0.08 9.43 -10.61
C SER A 192 -1.12 9.35 -11.56
N ILE A 193 -2.25 8.84 -11.10
CA ILE A 193 -3.50 8.80 -11.87
C ILE A 193 -4.02 10.23 -12.09
N GLN A 194 -4.02 11.06 -11.05
CA GLN A 194 -4.50 12.45 -11.11
C GLN A 194 -3.64 13.37 -12.00
N ALA A 195 -2.42 12.96 -12.35
CA ALA A 195 -1.60 13.69 -13.32
C ALA A 195 -2.24 13.76 -14.73
N ALA A 196 -3.16 12.85 -15.05
CA ALA A 196 -3.97 12.89 -16.26
C ALA A 196 -5.25 13.73 -16.03
N GLU A 197 -5.11 15.06 -15.98
CA GLU A 197 -6.19 16.02 -15.68
C GLU A 197 -7.39 15.86 -16.62
N ASP A 198 -7.17 15.43 -17.86
CA ASP A 198 -8.21 15.20 -18.88
C ASP A 198 -9.09 13.98 -18.57
N GLN A 199 -8.71 13.14 -17.62
CA GLN A 199 -9.50 12.00 -17.14
C GLN A 199 -10.29 12.32 -15.85
N SER A 200 -10.35 13.58 -15.44
CA SER A 200 -11.12 14.00 -14.27
C SER A 200 -12.59 13.62 -14.37
N GLY A 201 -13.10 12.98 -13.32
CA GLY A 201 -14.48 12.46 -13.27
C GLY A 201 -14.68 11.07 -13.87
N GLU A 202 -13.64 10.47 -14.48
CA GLU A 202 -13.70 9.18 -15.16
C GLU A 202 -13.12 8.02 -14.33
N TRP A 203 -12.67 8.27 -13.11
CA TRP A 203 -12.12 7.27 -12.21
C TRP A 203 -13.01 7.04 -10.99
N ALA A 204 -12.93 5.84 -10.46
CA ALA A 204 -13.51 5.48 -9.16
C ALA A 204 -12.61 4.50 -8.44
N ILE A 205 -12.75 4.42 -7.11
CA ILE A 205 -11.99 3.53 -6.25
C ILE A 205 -12.93 2.53 -5.58
N VAL A 206 -12.54 1.27 -5.58
CA VAL A 206 -13.14 0.19 -4.81
C VAL A 206 -12.05 -0.64 -4.13
N ASN A 207 -12.43 -1.56 -3.25
CA ASN A 207 -11.52 -2.51 -2.65
C ASN A 207 -11.05 -3.56 -3.68
N MET A 208 -9.93 -4.24 -3.38
CA MET A 208 -9.40 -5.29 -4.25
C MET A 208 -10.21 -6.59 -4.13
N PRO A 209 -10.16 -7.51 -5.12
CA PRO A 209 -10.82 -8.80 -5.02
C PRO A 209 -10.19 -9.72 -3.95
N ALA A 210 -11.01 -10.51 -3.25
CA ALA A 210 -10.56 -11.51 -2.29
C ALA A 210 -10.16 -12.83 -2.98
N LEU A 211 -9.20 -13.59 -2.40
CA LEU A 211 -8.85 -14.93 -2.91
C LEU A 211 -9.98 -15.92 -2.69
N ASP A 212 -10.38 -16.59 -3.78
CA ASP A 212 -11.36 -17.66 -3.73
C ASP A 212 -10.81 -18.87 -2.93
N GLU A 213 -11.68 -19.57 -2.20
CA GLU A 213 -11.40 -20.83 -1.53
C GLU A 213 -10.31 -20.76 -0.45
N ILE A 214 -9.95 -19.54 -0.01
CA ILE A 214 -9.03 -19.33 1.11
C ILE A 214 -9.82 -18.79 2.30
N ASP A 215 -9.88 -19.60 3.37
CA ASP A 215 -10.59 -19.23 4.59
C ASP A 215 -10.01 -17.94 5.21
N GLY A 216 -10.87 -16.98 5.48
CA GLY A 216 -10.48 -15.69 6.08
C GLY A 216 -9.91 -14.68 5.09
N ALA A 217 -9.88 -14.97 3.79
CA ALA A 217 -9.51 -13.97 2.78
C ALA A 217 -10.46 -12.79 2.81
N THR A 218 -9.89 -11.59 2.70
CA THR A 218 -10.59 -10.30 2.71
C THR A 218 -10.35 -9.55 1.40
N ASN A 219 -11.04 -8.43 1.24
CA ASN A 219 -10.86 -7.52 0.12
C ASN A 219 -9.84 -6.40 0.43
N TYR A 220 -9.01 -6.58 1.45
CA TYR A 220 -8.14 -5.54 1.98
C TYR A 220 -6.70 -6.01 2.10
N ALA A 221 -5.78 -5.18 1.61
CA ALA A 221 -4.35 -5.38 1.72
C ALA A 221 -3.63 -4.03 1.90
N ASN A 222 -2.32 -4.09 2.05
CA ASN A 222 -1.46 -2.92 2.12
C ASN A 222 -0.28 -3.08 1.16
N CYS A 223 -0.02 -2.06 0.37
CA CYS A 223 1.15 -1.97 -0.49
C CYS A 223 1.93 -0.70 -0.20
N GLY A 224 3.00 -0.82 0.57
CA GLY A 224 3.80 0.31 1.00
C GLY A 224 3.44 0.79 2.40
N GLY A 225 3.49 2.10 2.60
CA GLY A 225 3.47 2.74 3.90
C GLY A 225 4.87 2.90 4.45
N ALA A 226 5.06 3.97 5.22
CA ALA A 226 6.34 4.36 5.74
C ALA A 226 6.24 4.91 7.17
N SER A 227 7.36 4.89 7.87
CA SER A 227 7.50 5.45 9.20
C SER A 227 8.78 6.28 9.30
N TRP A 228 8.75 7.32 10.12
CA TRP A 228 9.91 8.18 10.38
C TRP A 228 10.81 7.57 11.43
N ALA A 229 12.07 7.35 11.10
CA ALA A 229 13.11 6.89 12.00
C ALA A 229 14.09 8.02 12.36
N VAL A 230 14.71 7.91 13.51
CA VAL A 230 15.78 8.81 13.97
C VAL A 230 17.09 8.06 13.99
N SER A 231 18.12 8.66 13.36
CA SER A 231 19.46 8.09 13.32
C SER A 231 20.13 8.16 14.71
N SER A 232 20.88 7.12 15.07
CA SER A 232 21.73 7.13 16.26
C SER A 232 22.84 8.19 16.19
N ASN A 233 23.16 8.70 15.01
CA ASN A 233 24.09 9.82 14.80
C ASN A 233 23.47 11.19 15.06
N CYS A 234 22.14 11.26 15.27
CA CYS A 234 21.47 12.51 15.59
C CYS A 234 22.05 13.11 16.86
N LYS A 235 22.59 14.33 16.75
CA LYS A 235 23.25 15.00 17.87
C LYS A 235 22.28 15.70 18.81
N ASN A 236 21.04 15.89 18.38
CA ASN A 236 19.99 16.51 19.17
C ASN A 236 18.70 15.71 19.02
N THR A 237 18.67 14.55 19.67
CA THR A 237 17.53 13.62 19.63
C THR A 237 16.28 14.22 20.26
N GLU A 238 16.39 15.06 21.28
CA GLU A 238 15.24 15.75 21.89
C GLU A 238 14.56 16.66 20.83
N LEU A 239 15.34 17.44 20.09
CA LEU A 239 14.78 18.29 19.02
C LEU A 239 14.16 17.45 17.89
N ALA A 240 14.76 16.31 17.54
CA ALA A 240 14.19 15.40 16.55
C ALA A 240 12.85 14.82 17.02
N PHE A 241 12.74 14.43 18.30
CA PHE A 241 11.49 13.95 18.88
C PHE A 241 10.44 15.05 18.96
N ASP A 242 10.81 16.26 19.41
CA ASP A 242 9.92 17.42 19.46
C ASP A 242 9.38 17.76 18.05
N PHE A 243 10.25 17.72 17.04
CA PHE A 243 9.86 17.94 15.64
C PHE A 243 8.86 16.88 15.16
N LEU A 244 9.18 15.60 15.33
CA LEU A 244 8.30 14.50 14.90
C LEU A 244 6.96 14.52 15.66
N ASN A 245 6.98 14.83 16.95
CA ASN A 245 5.76 14.95 17.73
C ASN A 245 4.91 16.15 17.29
N ALA A 246 5.52 17.32 17.11
CA ALA A 246 4.80 18.53 16.71
C ALA A 246 4.24 18.45 15.27
N THR A 247 4.76 17.56 14.45
CA THR A 247 4.36 17.34 13.05
C THR A 247 3.52 16.07 12.94
N PHE A 248 4.15 14.96 12.69
CA PHE A 248 3.51 13.68 12.34
C PHE A 248 2.89 12.95 13.54
N GLY A 249 3.30 13.28 14.76
CA GLY A 249 2.80 12.67 15.99
C GLY A 249 1.56 13.33 16.59
N SER A 250 1.21 14.57 16.18
CA SER A 250 0.10 15.28 16.83
C SER A 250 -0.61 16.35 15.98
N SER A 251 -0.17 16.63 14.75
CA SER A 251 -0.75 17.73 13.95
C SER A 251 -1.77 17.23 12.94
N VAL A 252 -3.06 17.42 13.25
CA VAL A 252 -4.15 17.21 12.28
C VAL A 252 -4.02 18.19 11.11
N ASP A 253 -3.78 19.47 11.40
CA ASP A 253 -3.66 20.51 10.37
C ASP A 253 -2.59 20.20 9.32
N LEU A 254 -1.44 19.62 9.74
CA LEU A 254 -0.41 19.21 8.81
C LEU A 254 -0.89 18.11 7.86
N TYR A 255 -1.57 17.10 8.37
CA TYR A 255 -2.09 16.02 7.54
C TYR A 255 -3.20 16.48 6.61
N ASP A 256 -4.06 17.40 7.06
CA ASP A 256 -5.11 17.99 6.22
C ASP A 256 -4.50 18.78 5.03
N GLU A 257 -3.32 19.41 5.22
CA GLU A 257 -2.55 20.04 4.14
C GLU A 257 -1.83 19.01 3.24
N LEU A 258 -1.31 17.92 3.81
CA LEU A 258 -0.59 16.89 3.05
C LEU A 258 -1.53 16.04 2.18
N LEU A 259 -2.77 15.85 2.60
CA LEU A 259 -3.75 15.03 1.90
C LEU A 259 -3.97 15.48 0.45
N PRO A 260 -4.39 16.73 0.15
CA PRO A 260 -4.60 17.19 -1.21
C PRO A 260 -3.31 17.50 -1.96
N ASN A 261 -2.24 17.88 -1.26
CA ASN A 261 -1.00 18.37 -1.89
C ASN A 261 0.02 17.27 -2.18
N ALA A 262 -0.01 16.17 -1.40
CA ALA A 262 0.96 15.08 -1.51
C ALA A 262 0.32 13.69 -1.53
N GLY A 263 -1.01 13.59 -1.41
CA GLY A 263 -1.72 12.30 -1.39
C GLY A 263 -1.38 11.42 -0.18
N VAL A 264 -0.96 12.04 0.93
CA VAL A 264 -0.57 11.32 2.16
C VAL A 264 -1.82 10.93 2.94
N ILE A 265 -2.04 9.64 3.09
CA ILE A 265 -3.10 9.10 3.93
C ILE A 265 -2.55 8.91 5.34
N ALA A 266 -3.07 9.67 6.30
CA ALA A 266 -2.53 9.70 7.66
C ALA A 266 -2.60 8.34 8.37
N SER A 267 -1.48 7.94 8.99
CA SER A 267 -1.48 6.88 10.01
C SER A 267 -1.86 7.39 11.40
N TYR A 268 -1.80 8.70 11.61
CA TYR A 268 -2.24 9.38 12.82
C TYR A 268 -3.77 9.40 12.89
N LEU A 269 -4.37 8.61 13.79
CA LEU A 269 -5.82 8.37 13.85
C LEU A 269 -6.67 9.65 13.98
N PRO A 270 -6.29 10.67 14.79
CA PRO A 270 -7.06 11.90 14.82
C PRO A 270 -7.10 12.66 13.49
N ALA A 271 -6.03 12.62 12.70
CA ALA A 271 -6.01 13.21 11.36
C ALA A 271 -6.86 12.40 10.38
N ALA A 272 -6.74 11.08 10.40
CA ALA A 272 -7.58 10.20 9.58
C ALA A 272 -9.09 10.34 9.86
N ALA A 273 -9.46 10.89 11.01
CA ALA A 273 -10.84 11.18 11.41
C ALA A 273 -11.26 12.64 11.13
N SER A 274 -10.44 13.45 10.47
CA SER A 274 -10.76 14.85 10.15
C SER A 274 -11.82 14.96 9.06
N ASP A 275 -12.50 16.11 8.99
CA ASP A 275 -13.53 16.38 7.99
C ASP A 275 -12.96 16.38 6.55
N ALA A 276 -11.66 16.65 6.37
CA ALA A 276 -10.98 16.64 5.07
C ALA A 276 -11.08 15.27 4.37
N TYR A 277 -11.08 14.19 5.13
CA TYR A 277 -11.21 12.84 4.57
C TYR A 277 -12.63 12.53 4.07
N GLY A 278 -13.63 13.27 4.49
CA GLY A 278 -15.02 13.15 4.03
C GLY A 278 -15.33 13.96 2.77
N GLU A 279 -14.40 14.75 2.26
CA GLU A 279 -14.63 15.60 1.10
C GLU A 279 -14.74 14.77 -0.19
N ALA A 280 -15.70 15.17 -1.05
CA ALA A 280 -15.90 14.55 -2.35
C ALA A 280 -14.79 14.98 -3.33
N SER A 281 -14.17 14.01 -4.00
CA SER A 281 -13.16 14.27 -5.01
C SER A 281 -13.79 14.43 -6.40
N GLU A 282 -13.63 15.59 -7.02
CA GLU A 282 -14.10 15.83 -8.39
C GLU A 282 -13.44 14.87 -9.39
N PHE A 283 -12.15 14.59 -9.22
CA PHE A 283 -11.40 13.67 -10.08
C PHE A 283 -11.97 12.25 -10.07
N TYR A 284 -12.51 11.81 -8.93
CA TYR A 284 -13.13 10.50 -8.75
C TYR A 284 -14.68 10.58 -8.79
N GLY A 285 -15.22 11.42 -9.66
CA GLY A 285 -16.66 11.48 -9.92
C GLY A 285 -17.53 11.87 -8.73
N GLY A 286 -16.96 12.55 -7.72
CA GLY A 286 -17.65 12.95 -6.51
C GLY A 286 -17.59 11.93 -5.36
N GLN A 287 -16.81 10.86 -5.50
CA GLN A 287 -16.57 9.88 -4.43
C GLN A 287 -15.72 10.49 -3.31
N ALA A 288 -16.04 10.20 -2.05
CA ALA A 288 -15.22 10.55 -0.89
C ALA A 288 -14.08 9.51 -0.70
N VAL A 289 -13.18 9.45 -1.67
CA VAL A 289 -12.17 8.39 -1.80
C VAL A 289 -11.26 8.22 -0.59
N TYR A 290 -10.91 9.32 0.06
CA TYR A 290 -10.02 9.26 1.23
C TYR A 290 -10.68 8.60 2.42
N LYS A 291 -12.01 8.80 2.60
CA LYS A 291 -12.78 8.10 3.61
C LYS A 291 -12.80 6.60 3.35
N ASP A 292 -13.06 6.20 2.11
CA ASP A 292 -13.08 4.78 1.72
C ASP A 292 -11.71 4.14 1.95
N ILE A 293 -10.60 4.82 1.62
CA ILE A 293 -9.24 4.33 1.84
C ILE A 293 -8.94 4.13 3.34
N VAL A 294 -9.37 5.06 4.19
CA VAL A 294 -9.21 4.93 5.65
C VAL A 294 -10.00 3.72 6.18
N GLU A 295 -11.21 3.50 5.67
CA GLU A 295 -12.01 2.32 6.00
C GLU A 295 -11.28 1.04 5.56
N PHE A 296 -10.75 0.98 4.33
CA PHE A 296 -9.96 -0.16 3.83
C PHE A 296 -8.73 -0.41 4.71
N ALA A 297 -7.99 0.64 5.08
CA ALA A 297 -6.82 0.53 5.95
C ALA A 297 -7.14 -0.08 7.32
N GLY A 298 -8.36 0.15 7.84
CA GLY A 298 -8.83 -0.40 9.10
C GLY A 298 -9.06 -1.91 9.08
N ASP A 299 -9.33 -2.46 7.91
CA ASP A 299 -9.68 -3.88 7.70
C ASP A 299 -8.52 -4.71 7.12
N VAL A 300 -7.35 -4.12 6.89
CA VAL A 300 -6.16 -4.83 6.40
C VAL A 300 -5.68 -5.86 7.42
N PRO A 301 -5.58 -7.13 7.05
CA PRO A 301 -5.01 -8.15 7.93
C PRO A 301 -3.55 -7.87 8.27
N GLY A 302 -3.19 -7.97 9.55
CA GLY A 302 -1.80 -7.90 9.97
C GLY A 302 -1.01 -9.10 9.48
N ILE A 303 0.22 -8.88 9.01
CA ILE A 303 1.13 -9.94 8.60
C ILE A 303 2.49 -9.79 9.28
N ASP A 304 3.23 -10.92 9.38
CA ASP A 304 4.64 -10.90 9.76
C ASP A 304 5.50 -10.68 8.52
N TYR A 305 6.14 -9.52 8.41
CA TYR A 305 7.10 -9.25 7.34
C TYR A 305 8.39 -10.03 7.53
N GLY A 306 8.85 -10.20 8.78
CA GLY A 306 10.10 -10.88 9.11
C GLY A 306 11.33 -10.29 8.42
N ALA A 307 12.47 -10.95 8.59
CA ALA A 307 13.75 -10.46 8.08
C ALA A 307 13.98 -10.68 6.58
N TYR A 308 13.23 -11.56 5.94
CA TYR A 308 13.47 -12.00 4.55
C TYR A 308 12.41 -11.52 3.55
N TYR A 309 11.47 -10.68 3.97
CA TYR A 309 10.36 -10.24 3.14
C TYR A 309 10.81 -9.58 1.82
N SER A 310 11.80 -8.69 1.88
CA SER A 310 12.35 -8.03 0.68
C SER A 310 13.03 -9.02 -0.28
N ASP A 311 13.73 -10.02 0.27
CA ASP A 311 14.40 -11.05 -0.54
C ASP A 311 13.39 -11.96 -1.23
N ILE A 312 12.29 -12.28 -0.54
CA ILE A 312 11.18 -13.06 -1.09
C ILE A 312 10.47 -12.29 -2.20
N ARG A 313 10.18 -10.98 -1.99
CA ARG A 313 9.60 -10.13 -3.06
C ARG A 313 10.47 -10.12 -4.30
N SER A 314 11.78 -9.97 -4.14
CA SER A 314 12.72 -10.01 -5.27
C SER A 314 12.67 -11.37 -5.99
N ALA A 315 12.63 -12.46 -5.25
CA ALA A 315 12.54 -13.80 -5.84
C ALA A 315 11.22 -14.04 -6.59
N LEU A 316 10.11 -13.48 -6.12
CA LEU A 316 8.82 -13.55 -6.80
C LEU A 316 8.77 -12.72 -8.09
N THR A 317 9.60 -11.68 -8.21
CA THR A 317 9.72 -10.89 -9.44
C THR A 317 10.41 -11.64 -10.57
N ASP A 318 11.25 -12.63 -10.23
CA ASP A 318 12.03 -13.42 -11.20
C ASP A 318 11.25 -14.65 -11.74
N VAL A 319 10.02 -14.89 -11.28
CA VAL A 319 9.19 -16.04 -11.64
C VAL A 319 8.09 -15.65 -12.63
#